data_c1b56bad1519838ace317b251a12ee01
#
_entry.id   c1b56bad1519838ace317b251a12ee01
#
_cell.length_a   1.000
_cell.length_b   1.000
_cell.length_c   1.000
_cell.angle_alpha   90.00
_cell.angle_beta   90.00
_cell.angle_gamma   90.00
#
_symmetry.space_group_name_H-M   'P 1'
#
loop_
_entity.id
_entity.type
_entity.pdbx_description
1 polymer ?
#
loop_
_entity_poly.entity_id
_entity_poly.type
_entity_poly.pdbx_seq_one_letter_code
_entity_poly.pdbx_strand_id
1 'polypeptide(L)'
;ALFKSWFVDFEPFRGGKFVDSELGMIPEGWNIQPISSIFNFQEGPGIRNWQYVNNGTKFINIRCINNDIINIQNANMISDEEAQGKYAHFMLKENDIVISCSGTLGRKALVLKEYLPLCLNTSVIRFTPRINRQLGFLYGYLGSSLFLNKQIELASGSVQANFGPIHLKGMSIAIPDNNVLNQFSDIVNSIIQKKKNIISESLRLTNLRDSI
;
A
#
# COMPACT_ATOMS: atom_id res chain seq x y z
N ALA A 1 -15.97 0.70 -0.22
CA ALA A 1 -17.24 0.18 -0.76
C ALA A 1 -17.00 -1.07 -1.64
N LEU A 2 -16.38 -0.96 -2.84
CA LEU A 2 -16.32 -2.07 -3.81
C LEU A 2 -15.61 -3.33 -3.28
N PHE A 3 -14.44 -3.18 -2.64
CA PHE A 3 -13.72 -4.33 -2.07
C PHE A 3 -14.56 -5.06 -1.01
N LYS A 4 -15.25 -4.29 -0.15
CA LYS A 4 -16.14 -4.88 0.86
C LYS A 4 -17.27 -5.69 0.21
N SER A 5 -17.95 -5.13 -0.79
CA SER A 5 -19.02 -5.80 -1.53
C SER A 5 -18.57 -7.14 -2.13
N TRP A 6 -17.39 -7.20 -2.76
CA TRP A 6 -16.93 -8.40 -3.46
C TRP A 6 -16.25 -9.42 -2.55
N PHE A 7 -15.45 -8.99 -1.56
CA PHE A 7 -14.52 -9.87 -0.81
C PHE A 7 -14.82 -9.97 0.70
N VAL A 8 -15.87 -9.29 1.17
CA VAL A 8 -16.32 -9.37 2.56
C VAL A 8 -17.80 -9.75 2.61
N ASP A 9 -18.65 -9.04 1.87
CA ASP A 9 -20.10 -9.31 1.82
C ASP A 9 -20.45 -10.31 0.72
N PHE A 10 -19.53 -10.63 -0.19
CA PHE A 10 -19.66 -11.57 -1.30
C PHE A 10 -20.90 -11.33 -2.18
N GLU A 11 -21.31 -10.06 -2.35
CA GLU A 11 -22.56 -9.70 -3.03
C GLU A 11 -22.70 -10.28 -4.44
N PRO A 12 -21.64 -10.24 -5.31
CA PRO A 12 -21.74 -10.84 -6.64
C PRO A 12 -21.85 -12.38 -6.62
N PHE A 13 -21.57 -13.02 -5.48
CA PHE A 13 -21.47 -14.48 -5.37
C PHE A 13 -22.57 -15.10 -4.51
N ARG A 14 -23.55 -14.32 -4.03
CA ARG A 14 -24.62 -14.77 -3.12
C ARG A 14 -25.50 -15.88 -3.69
N GLY A 15 -25.60 -16.00 -5.00
CA GLY A 15 -26.34 -17.08 -5.66
C GLY A 15 -25.58 -18.41 -5.76
N GLY A 16 -24.31 -18.43 -5.39
CA GLY A 16 -23.46 -19.62 -5.41
C GLY A 16 -23.46 -20.38 -4.10
N LYS A 17 -22.69 -21.49 -4.07
CA LYS A 17 -22.44 -22.24 -2.84
C LYS A 17 -21.34 -21.58 -2.02
N PHE A 18 -21.41 -21.77 -0.71
CA PHE A 18 -20.40 -21.34 0.25
C PHE A 18 -19.86 -22.54 1.00
N VAL A 19 -18.59 -22.48 1.36
CA VAL A 19 -17.88 -23.52 2.13
C VAL A 19 -17.24 -22.89 3.37
N ASP A 20 -17.12 -23.69 4.42
CA ASP A 20 -16.44 -23.25 5.65
C ASP A 20 -14.92 -23.21 5.45
N SER A 21 -14.27 -22.22 6.06
CA SER A 21 -12.82 -22.04 6.01
C SER A 21 -12.28 -21.42 7.30
N GLU A 22 -10.97 -21.39 7.45
CA GLU A 22 -10.30 -20.71 8.58
C GLU A 22 -10.57 -19.18 8.66
N LEU A 23 -11.07 -18.58 7.58
CA LEU A 23 -11.50 -17.18 7.51
C LEU A 23 -13.02 -17.00 7.56
N GLY A 24 -13.77 -18.05 7.91
CA GLY A 24 -15.23 -18.13 7.88
C GLY A 24 -15.77 -18.63 6.55
N MET A 25 -17.07 -18.40 6.30
CA MET A 25 -17.72 -18.83 5.07
C MET A 25 -17.23 -18.05 3.85
N ILE A 26 -16.71 -18.77 2.85
CA ILE A 26 -16.24 -18.20 1.58
C ILE A 26 -16.97 -18.86 0.40
N PRO A 27 -17.06 -18.21 -0.78
CA PRO A 27 -17.63 -18.84 -1.96
C PRO A 27 -16.86 -20.12 -2.35
N GLU A 28 -17.60 -21.15 -2.79
CA GLU A 28 -17.00 -22.40 -3.27
C GLU A 28 -16.00 -22.14 -4.41
N GLY A 29 -14.86 -22.80 -4.38
CA GLY A 29 -13.77 -22.61 -5.34
C GLY A 29 -12.77 -21.50 -5.00
N TRP A 30 -13.03 -20.71 -3.96
CA TRP A 30 -12.01 -19.79 -3.45
C TRP A 30 -10.97 -20.51 -2.60
N ASN A 31 -9.74 -20.01 -2.59
CA ASN A 31 -8.63 -20.60 -1.87
C ASN A 31 -8.08 -19.65 -0.81
N ILE A 32 -7.77 -20.17 0.37
CA ILE A 32 -7.04 -19.40 1.38
C ILE A 32 -5.55 -19.46 1.05
N GLN A 33 -4.92 -18.30 0.95
CA GLN A 33 -3.51 -18.20 0.62
C GLN A 33 -2.81 -17.17 1.54
N PRO A 34 -1.54 -17.40 1.88
CA PRO A 34 -0.73 -16.37 2.53
C PRO A 34 -0.67 -15.11 1.66
N ILE A 35 -0.80 -13.92 2.25
CA ILE A 35 -0.71 -12.66 1.49
C ILE A 35 0.63 -12.50 0.77
N SER A 36 1.69 -13.12 1.29
CA SER A 36 3.02 -13.15 0.67
C SER A 36 3.10 -13.93 -0.65
N SER A 37 2.10 -14.79 -0.96
CA SER A 37 2.02 -15.47 -2.25
C SER A 37 1.52 -14.55 -3.37
N ILE A 38 0.83 -13.45 -3.02
CA ILE A 38 0.16 -12.54 -3.95
C ILE A 38 0.86 -11.19 -4.01
N PHE A 39 1.37 -10.72 -2.87
CA PHE A 39 2.02 -9.42 -2.74
C PHE A 39 3.44 -9.56 -2.23
N ASN A 40 4.33 -8.71 -2.74
CA ASN A 40 5.60 -8.44 -2.09
C ASN A 40 5.41 -7.27 -1.12
N PHE A 41 6.09 -7.30 0.02
CA PHE A 41 6.07 -6.22 0.99
C PHE A 41 7.44 -6.04 1.64
N GLN A 42 7.77 -4.79 1.96
CA GLN A 42 9.04 -4.43 2.57
C GLN A 42 8.88 -3.19 3.43
N GLU A 43 9.33 -3.28 4.68
CA GLU A 43 9.48 -2.15 5.58
C GLU A 43 10.77 -1.38 5.27
N GLY A 44 10.75 -0.07 5.42
CA GLY A 44 11.94 0.75 5.22
C GLY A 44 12.95 0.65 6.37
N PRO A 45 14.17 1.17 6.16
CA PRO A 45 15.21 1.16 7.17
C PRO A 45 15.01 2.24 8.23
N GLY A 46 15.46 1.97 9.45
CA GLY A 46 15.74 3.00 10.43
C GLY A 46 17.10 3.66 10.16
N ILE A 47 17.16 4.98 10.25
CA ILE A 47 18.39 5.74 10.11
C ILE A 47 18.63 6.63 11.33
N ARG A 48 19.83 7.13 11.47
CA ARG A 48 20.22 8.05 12.53
C ARG A 48 20.04 9.51 12.11
N ASN A 49 19.82 10.40 13.06
CA ASN A 49 19.57 11.83 12.79
C ASN A 49 20.68 12.50 11.98
N TRP A 50 21.93 12.08 12.14
CA TRP A 50 23.07 12.63 11.41
C TRP A 50 23.12 12.24 9.93
N GLN A 51 22.31 11.26 9.49
CA GLN A 51 22.21 10.85 8.08
C GLN A 51 21.24 11.73 7.28
N TYR A 52 20.45 12.57 7.95
CA TYR A 52 19.60 13.52 7.24
C TYR A 52 20.44 14.66 6.66
N VAL A 53 20.13 15.02 5.43
CA VAL A 53 20.81 16.08 4.66
C VAL A 53 19.79 17.10 4.16
N ASN A 54 20.28 18.28 3.77
CA ASN A 54 19.43 19.35 3.22
C ASN A 54 19.10 19.14 1.74
N ASN A 55 19.94 18.41 1.00
CA ASN A 55 19.75 18.11 -0.42
C ASN A 55 20.03 16.62 -0.67
N GLY A 56 19.18 15.95 -1.45
CA GLY A 56 19.30 14.54 -1.77
C GLY A 56 17.95 13.86 -2.04
N THR A 57 17.93 12.56 -1.92
CA THR A 57 16.74 11.74 -2.15
C THR A 57 15.75 11.87 -1.00
N LYS A 58 14.47 12.11 -1.33
CA LYS A 58 13.37 12.18 -0.37
C LYS A 58 13.18 10.85 0.37
N PHE A 59 13.16 10.92 1.71
CA PHE A 59 13.02 9.79 2.62
C PHE A 59 11.68 9.86 3.34
N ILE A 60 10.68 9.15 2.79
CA ILE A 60 9.28 9.30 3.22
C ILE A 60 8.99 8.52 4.49
N ASN A 61 8.26 9.15 5.38
CA ASN A 61 7.73 8.57 6.61
C ASN A 61 6.21 8.77 6.69
N ILE A 62 5.60 8.33 7.79
CA ILE A 62 4.15 8.43 8.00
C ILE A 62 3.58 9.84 7.84
N ARG A 63 4.36 10.90 8.15
CA ARG A 63 3.90 12.29 8.02
C ARG A 63 3.71 12.71 6.56
N CYS A 64 4.37 12.00 5.64
CA CYS A 64 4.24 12.24 4.21
C CYS A 64 2.96 11.64 3.63
N ILE A 65 2.28 10.71 4.32
CA ILE A 65 1.14 9.98 3.79
C ILE A 65 -0.16 10.58 4.35
N ASN A 66 -0.98 11.14 3.50
CA ASN A 66 -2.28 11.69 3.88
C ASN A 66 -3.28 11.58 2.73
N ASN A 67 -4.51 11.08 3.02
CA ASN A 67 -5.62 10.99 2.07
C ASN A 67 -5.23 10.38 0.71
N ASP A 68 -4.52 9.25 0.73
CA ASP A 68 -4.02 8.55 -0.47
C ASP A 68 -2.99 9.33 -1.31
N ILE A 69 -2.43 10.43 -0.78
CA ILE A 69 -1.45 11.28 -1.45
C ILE A 69 -0.13 11.25 -0.66
N ILE A 70 0.99 11.33 -1.38
CA ILE A 70 2.31 11.53 -0.77
C ILE A 70 2.65 13.01 -0.83
N ASN A 71 2.68 13.68 0.33
CA ASN A 71 3.19 15.03 0.44
C ASN A 71 4.72 15.00 0.59
N ILE A 72 5.42 15.14 -0.52
CA ILE A 72 6.89 15.10 -0.58
C ILE A 72 7.56 16.29 0.11
N GLN A 73 6.83 17.39 0.37
CA GLN A 73 7.37 18.55 1.09
C GLN A 73 7.63 18.24 2.58
N ASN A 74 6.90 17.25 3.13
CA ASN A 74 7.08 16.80 4.50
C ASN A 74 8.19 15.74 4.65
N ALA A 75 8.86 15.36 3.57
CA ALA A 75 9.90 14.35 3.59
C ALA A 75 11.24 14.95 4.04
N ASN A 76 11.93 14.26 4.94
CA ASN A 76 13.36 14.48 5.15
C ASN A 76 14.12 13.96 3.91
N MET A 77 15.42 14.22 3.85
CA MET A 77 16.27 13.72 2.77
C MET A 77 17.46 12.94 3.32
N ILE A 78 17.92 11.98 2.54
CA ILE A 78 19.19 11.26 2.72
C ILE A 78 20.08 11.55 1.52
N SER A 79 21.39 11.37 1.64
CA SER A 79 22.29 11.58 0.51
C SER A 79 21.93 10.65 -0.66
N ASP A 80 22.13 11.11 -1.88
CA ASP A 80 21.90 10.29 -3.08
C ASP A 80 22.82 9.07 -3.12
N GLU A 81 24.03 9.19 -2.57
CA GLU A 81 24.99 8.09 -2.43
C GLU A 81 24.41 6.97 -1.52
N GLU A 82 23.89 7.32 -0.33
CA GLU A 82 23.25 6.34 0.55
C GLU A 82 22.00 5.74 -0.08
N ALA A 83 21.16 6.56 -0.72
CA ALA A 83 19.92 6.12 -1.35
C ALA A 83 20.18 5.12 -2.48
N GLN A 84 21.14 5.40 -3.37
CA GLN A 84 21.49 4.55 -4.52
C GLN A 84 22.44 3.40 -4.17
N GLY A 85 23.13 3.50 -3.05
CA GLY A 85 24.04 2.48 -2.52
C GLY A 85 23.35 1.58 -1.49
N LYS A 86 23.60 1.87 -0.22
CA LYS A 86 23.13 1.09 0.93
C LYS A 86 21.61 0.88 0.96
N TYR A 87 20.84 1.88 0.55
CA TYR A 87 19.38 1.88 0.61
C TYR A 87 18.70 1.67 -0.76
N ALA A 88 19.44 1.29 -1.79
CA ALA A 88 18.91 1.11 -3.16
C ALA A 88 17.69 0.16 -3.22
N HIS A 89 17.67 -0.89 -2.40
CA HIS A 89 16.56 -1.84 -2.35
C HIS A 89 15.31 -1.31 -1.64
N PHE A 90 15.40 -0.16 -0.95
CA PHE A 90 14.26 0.54 -0.36
C PHE A 90 13.73 1.70 -1.24
N MET A 91 14.35 1.92 -2.39
CA MET A 91 13.84 2.89 -3.35
C MET A 91 12.46 2.46 -3.87
N LEU A 92 11.55 3.42 -3.90
CA LEU A 92 10.19 3.22 -4.39
C LEU A 92 10.14 3.28 -5.92
N LYS A 93 9.14 2.60 -6.47
CA LYS A 93 8.83 2.60 -7.89
C LYS A 93 7.40 3.07 -8.12
N GLU A 94 7.11 3.53 -9.32
CA GLU A 94 5.74 3.82 -9.72
C GLU A 94 4.85 2.58 -9.51
N ASN A 95 3.62 2.79 -9.03
CA ASN A 95 2.64 1.77 -8.66
C ASN A 95 2.95 0.98 -7.38
N ASP A 96 4.05 1.25 -6.69
CA ASP A 96 4.15 0.80 -5.30
C ASP A 96 3.01 1.43 -4.47
N ILE A 97 2.49 0.68 -3.52
CA ILE A 97 1.55 1.22 -2.54
C ILE A 97 2.27 1.27 -1.20
N VAL A 98 2.23 2.42 -0.55
CA VAL A 98 2.83 2.60 0.77
C VAL A 98 1.76 2.70 1.84
N ILE A 99 1.99 2.05 2.97
CA ILE A 99 1.11 2.13 4.14
C ILE A 99 1.88 2.52 5.39
N SER A 100 1.22 3.19 6.32
CA SER A 100 1.78 3.44 7.64
C SER A 100 1.79 2.16 8.48
N CYS A 101 2.90 1.89 9.17
CA CYS A 101 3.07 0.69 9.99
C CYS A 101 3.36 1.00 11.48
N SER A 102 3.52 2.27 11.83
CA SER A 102 3.68 2.71 13.23
C SER A 102 2.92 4.01 13.47
N GLY A 103 2.57 4.28 14.73
CA GLY A 103 1.80 5.47 15.10
C GLY A 103 0.37 5.41 14.57
N THR A 104 -0.02 6.30 13.66
CA THR A 104 -1.36 6.27 13.04
C THR A 104 -1.41 5.22 11.93
N LEU A 105 -2.05 4.10 12.19
CA LEU A 105 -2.28 3.04 11.20
C LEU A 105 -3.35 3.45 10.15
N GLY A 106 -3.42 2.71 9.05
CA GLY A 106 -4.44 2.88 8.01
C GLY A 106 -4.17 4.00 7.01
N ARG A 107 -3.07 4.76 7.13
CA ARG A 107 -2.67 5.69 6.08
C ARG A 107 -2.10 4.92 4.90
N LYS A 108 -2.56 5.26 3.71
CA LYS A 108 -2.16 4.61 2.47
C LYS A 108 -1.94 5.67 1.38
N ALA A 109 -1.00 5.43 0.48
CA ALA A 109 -0.87 6.19 -0.76
C ALA A 109 -0.28 5.34 -1.89
N LEU A 110 -0.65 5.69 -3.12
CA LEU A 110 -0.05 5.15 -4.34
C LEU A 110 1.15 6.02 -4.74
N VAL A 111 2.27 5.36 -5.07
CA VAL A 111 3.45 6.05 -5.59
C VAL A 111 3.24 6.40 -7.05
N LEU A 112 3.24 7.69 -7.35
CA LEU A 112 3.17 8.24 -8.70
C LEU A 112 4.58 8.49 -9.24
N LYS A 113 4.72 8.51 -10.56
CA LYS A 113 5.98 8.81 -11.23
C LYS A 113 6.52 10.18 -10.85
N GLU A 114 5.64 11.16 -10.67
CA GLU A 114 5.95 12.56 -10.34
C GLU A 114 6.56 12.73 -8.93
N TYR A 115 6.39 11.75 -8.06
CA TYR A 115 6.97 11.79 -6.72
C TYR A 115 8.42 11.31 -6.66
N LEU A 116 8.84 10.55 -7.67
CA LEU A 116 10.15 9.87 -7.68
C LEU A 116 11.32 10.86 -7.95
N PRO A 117 12.50 10.62 -7.37
CA PRO A 117 12.90 9.46 -6.56
C PRO A 117 12.47 9.56 -5.09
N LEU A 118 12.04 8.44 -4.50
CA LEU A 118 11.65 8.31 -3.11
C LEU A 118 12.29 7.08 -2.46
N CYS A 119 12.68 7.18 -1.20
CA CYS A 119 13.15 6.07 -0.39
C CYS A 119 12.26 5.88 0.85
N LEU A 120 12.05 4.63 1.27
CA LEU A 120 11.23 4.26 2.44
C LEU A 120 11.93 4.54 3.76
N ASN A 121 11.14 4.98 4.76
CA ASN A 121 11.52 4.98 6.18
C ASN A 121 10.86 3.81 6.93
N THR A 122 11.40 3.46 8.10
CA THR A 122 10.93 2.37 8.97
C THR A 122 9.47 2.50 9.46
N SER A 123 8.84 3.69 9.35
CA SER A 123 7.42 3.88 9.69
C SER A 123 6.45 3.53 8.56
N VAL A 124 6.95 3.06 7.43
CA VAL A 124 6.20 2.81 6.20
C VAL A 124 6.57 1.46 5.61
N ILE A 125 5.58 0.71 5.19
CA ILE A 125 5.74 -0.53 4.42
C ILE A 125 5.32 -0.28 2.98
N ARG A 126 6.17 -0.68 2.03
CA ARG A 126 5.85 -0.78 0.62
C ARG A 126 5.15 -2.09 0.32
N PHE A 127 4.13 -2.05 -0.51
CA PHE A 127 3.51 -3.22 -1.14
C PHE A 127 3.60 -3.11 -2.65
N THR A 128 3.85 -4.25 -3.28
CA THR A 128 3.89 -4.39 -4.75
C THR A 128 3.14 -5.66 -5.13
N PRO A 129 2.22 -5.65 -6.11
CA PRO A 129 1.57 -6.87 -6.58
C PRO A 129 2.60 -7.76 -7.29
N ARG A 130 2.50 -9.08 -7.14
CA ARG A 130 3.34 -10.01 -7.91
C ARG A 130 2.98 -10.03 -9.39
N ILE A 131 1.72 -9.77 -9.70
CA ILE A 131 1.19 -9.65 -11.05
C ILE A 131 0.67 -8.23 -11.22
N ASN A 132 1.27 -7.45 -12.12
CA ASN A 132 0.96 -6.02 -12.30
C ASN A 132 -0.54 -5.75 -12.52
N ARG A 133 -1.25 -6.63 -13.25
CA ARG A 133 -2.69 -6.51 -13.47
C ARG A 133 -3.49 -6.48 -12.16
N GLN A 134 -2.97 -7.13 -11.10
CA GLN A 134 -3.61 -7.23 -9.79
C GLN A 134 -3.37 -6.00 -8.88
N LEU A 135 -2.83 -4.90 -9.41
CA LEU A 135 -2.66 -3.65 -8.65
C LEU A 135 -3.98 -3.17 -8.05
N GLY A 136 -5.08 -3.24 -8.81
CA GLY A 136 -6.41 -2.85 -8.34
C GLY A 136 -6.88 -3.69 -7.15
N PHE A 137 -6.64 -4.99 -7.16
CA PHE A 137 -6.95 -5.85 -6.03
C PHE A 137 -6.13 -5.48 -4.78
N LEU A 138 -4.81 -5.33 -4.92
CA LEU A 138 -3.93 -4.91 -3.84
C LEU A 138 -4.36 -3.55 -3.27
N TYR A 139 -4.65 -2.58 -4.15
CA TYR A 139 -5.09 -1.24 -3.74
C TYR A 139 -6.41 -1.27 -2.97
N GLY A 140 -7.37 -2.08 -3.43
CA GLY A 140 -8.65 -2.30 -2.76
C GLY A 140 -8.50 -2.99 -1.41
N TYR A 141 -7.68 -4.05 -1.34
CA TYR A 141 -7.39 -4.78 -0.12
C TYR A 141 -6.76 -3.89 0.96
N LEU A 142 -5.68 -3.19 0.64
CA LEU A 142 -4.98 -2.30 1.58
C LEU A 142 -5.81 -1.09 2.00
N GLY A 143 -6.83 -0.71 1.24
CA GLY A 143 -7.78 0.36 1.58
C GLY A 143 -9.05 -0.13 2.25
N SER A 144 -9.18 -1.43 2.54
CA SER A 144 -10.37 -2.02 3.14
C SER A 144 -10.36 -1.95 4.66
N SER A 145 -11.56 -1.91 5.28
CA SER A 145 -11.70 -2.09 6.72
C SER A 145 -11.21 -3.45 7.19
N LEU A 146 -11.29 -4.48 6.35
CA LEU A 146 -10.77 -5.81 6.63
C LEU A 146 -9.27 -5.75 6.96
N PHE A 147 -8.48 -5.13 6.09
CA PHE A 147 -7.05 -4.98 6.30
C PHE A 147 -6.73 -4.06 7.50
N LEU A 148 -7.41 -2.93 7.60
CA LEU A 148 -7.20 -1.99 8.72
C LEU A 148 -7.50 -2.62 10.08
N ASN A 149 -8.62 -3.34 10.21
CA ASN A 149 -8.98 -4.02 11.45
C ASN A 149 -7.93 -5.08 11.82
N LYS A 150 -7.45 -5.85 10.84
CA LYS A 150 -6.38 -6.83 11.06
C LYS A 150 -5.06 -6.17 11.43
N GLN A 151 -4.74 -5.03 10.83
CA GLN A 151 -3.57 -4.23 11.18
C GLN A 151 -3.63 -3.74 12.64
N ILE A 152 -4.79 -3.25 13.07
CA ILE A 152 -5.02 -2.80 14.45
C ILE A 152 -4.93 -3.97 15.43
N GLU A 153 -5.60 -5.08 15.13
CA GLU A 153 -5.59 -6.31 15.95
C GLU A 153 -4.17 -6.79 16.21
N LEU A 154 -3.37 -6.93 15.15
CA LEU A 154 -2.01 -7.47 15.22
C LEU A 154 -1.00 -6.48 15.81
N ALA A 155 -1.27 -5.18 15.75
CA ALA A 155 -0.44 -4.14 16.37
C ALA A 155 -0.77 -3.93 17.86
N SER A 156 -1.91 -4.45 18.36
CA SER A 156 -2.39 -4.28 19.73
C SER A 156 -1.64 -5.21 20.68
N GLY A 157 -0.60 -4.78 21.26
CA GLY A 157 0.23 -5.54 22.24
C GLY A 157 1.47 -4.79 22.65
N SER A 158 1.71 -3.63 22.04
CA SER A 158 2.80 -2.72 22.38
C SER A 158 2.28 -1.37 22.84
N VAL A 159 3.05 -0.68 23.67
CA VAL A 159 2.76 0.70 24.12
C VAL A 159 2.58 1.66 22.95
N GLN A 160 3.20 1.36 21.83
CA GLN A 160 3.06 2.06 20.56
C GLN A 160 2.67 1.05 19.47
N ALA A 161 1.53 1.27 18.81
CA ALA A 161 1.07 0.41 17.73
C ALA A 161 2.17 0.24 16.67
N ASN A 162 2.62 -0.98 16.46
CA ASN A 162 3.65 -1.33 15.48
C ASN A 162 3.23 -2.57 14.70
N PHE A 163 3.05 -2.40 13.41
CA PHE A 163 2.63 -3.42 12.47
C PHE A 163 3.76 -3.64 11.44
N GLY A 164 4.45 -4.75 11.53
CA GLY A 164 5.64 -5.02 10.70
C GLY A 164 5.49 -6.24 9.80
N PRO A 165 6.53 -6.54 9.00
CA PRO A 165 6.55 -7.69 8.09
C PRO A 165 6.31 -9.04 8.77
N ILE A 166 6.64 -9.19 10.04
CA ILE A 166 6.39 -10.42 10.80
C ILE A 166 4.89 -10.72 10.90
N HIS A 167 4.07 -9.70 11.12
CA HIS A 167 2.62 -9.83 11.16
C HIS A 167 2.05 -10.19 9.79
N LEU A 168 2.56 -9.53 8.74
CA LEU A 168 2.15 -9.77 7.35
C LEU A 168 2.44 -11.21 6.89
N LYS A 169 3.54 -11.81 7.33
CA LYS A 169 3.89 -13.20 7.01
C LYS A 169 2.89 -14.22 7.58
N GLY A 170 2.23 -13.88 8.68
CA GLY A 170 1.19 -14.71 9.30
C GLY A 170 -0.23 -14.46 8.77
N MET A 171 -0.42 -13.51 7.85
CA MET A 171 -1.76 -13.18 7.33
C MET A 171 -2.11 -14.04 6.11
N SER A 172 -3.35 -14.51 6.09
CA SER A 172 -3.96 -15.18 4.94
C SER A 172 -5.13 -14.36 4.41
N ILE A 173 -5.50 -14.61 3.16
CA ILE A 173 -6.60 -13.99 2.46
C ILE A 173 -7.31 -15.00 1.58
N ALA A 174 -8.64 -14.91 1.48
CA ALA A 174 -9.43 -15.68 0.54
C ALA A 174 -9.30 -15.11 -0.87
N ILE A 175 -8.86 -15.92 -1.81
CA ILE A 175 -8.58 -15.53 -3.18
C ILE A 175 -9.50 -16.30 -4.13
N PRO A 176 -10.26 -15.62 -4.99
CA PRO A 176 -11.04 -16.23 -6.06
C PRO A 176 -10.15 -16.77 -7.18
N ASP A 177 -10.77 -17.37 -8.18
CA ASP A 177 -10.08 -17.65 -9.43
C ASP A 177 -9.55 -16.37 -10.10
N ASN A 178 -8.61 -16.56 -11.03
CA ASN A 178 -7.95 -15.44 -11.71
C ASN A 178 -8.92 -14.58 -12.56
N ASN A 179 -10.04 -15.13 -13.01
CA ASN A 179 -11.00 -14.36 -13.80
C ASN A 179 -11.70 -13.31 -12.94
N VAL A 180 -12.24 -13.71 -11.79
CA VAL A 180 -12.86 -12.81 -10.81
C VAL A 180 -11.84 -11.77 -10.31
N LEU A 181 -10.63 -12.22 -9.97
CA LEU A 181 -9.57 -11.35 -9.49
C LEU A 181 -9.18 -10.27 -10.53
N ASN A 182 -9.09 -10.67 -11.80
CA ASN A 182 -8.78 -9.77 -12.90
C ASN A 182 -9.93 -8.80 -13.19
N GLN A 183 -11.18 -9.28 -13.21
CA GLN A 183 -12.36 -8.40 -13.40
C GLN A 183 -12.41 -7.30 -12.34
N PHE A 184 -12.27 -7.65 -11.07
CA PHE A 184 -12.21 -6.67 -9.99
C PHE A 184 -11.03 -5.70 -10.18
N SER A 185 -9.85 -6.24 -10.49
CA SER A 185 -8.64 -5.44 -10.65
C SER A 185 -8.78 -4.44 -11.80
N ASP A 186 -9.37 -4.83 -12.92
CA ASP A 186 -9.55 -3.94 -14.08
C ASP A 186 -10.49 -2.77 -13.75
N ILE A 187 -11.57 -3.01 -12.98
CA ILE A 187 -12.47 -1.95 -12.51
C ILE A 187 -11.67 -0.95 -11.64
N VAL A 188 -10.94 -1.46 -10.66
CA VAL A 188 -10.20 -0.59 -9.72
C VAL A 188 -9.00 0.07 -10.40
N ASN A 189 -8.32 -0.60 -11.34
CA ASN A 189 -7.23 -0.02 -12.13
C ASN A 189 -7.71 1.20 -12.95
N SER A 190 -8.93 1.15 -13.48
CA SER A 190 -9.53 2.29 -14.17
C SER A 190 -9.76 3.48 -13.22
N ILE A 191 -10.17 3.22 -11.98
CA ILE A 191 -10.32 4.25 -10.94
C ILE A 191 -8.95 4.81 -10.55
N ILE A 192 -7.95 3.95 -10.37
CA ILE A 192 -6.56 4.34 -10.08
C ILE A 192 -6.02 5.26 -11.17
N GLN A 193 -6.26 4.93 -12.44
CA GLN A 193 -5.78 5.75 -13.55
C GLN A 193 -6.41 7.15 -13.57
N LYS A 194 -7.72 7.25 -13.34
CA LYS A 194 -8.40 8.55 -13.19
C LYS A 194 -7.82 9.36 -12.03
N LYS A 195 -7.58 8.69 -10.88
CA LYS A 195 -6.98 9.33 -9.70
C LYS A 195 -5.57 9.84 -9.98
N LYS A 196 -4.72 9.05 -10.66
CA LYS A 196 -3.39 9.48 -11.10
C LYS A 196 -3.46 10.76 -11.92
N ASN A 197 -4.31 10.79 -12.94
CA ASN A 197 -4.46 11.95 -13.82
C ASN A 197 -4.87 13.23 -13.05
N ILE A 198 -5.82 13.10 -12.11
CA ILE A 198 -6.26 14.22 -11.27
C ILE A 198 -5.12 14.73 -10.38
N ILE A 199 -4.36 13.83 -9.75
CA ILE A 199 -3.25 14.23 -8.87
C ILE A 199 -2.13 14.88 -9.69
N SER A 200 -1.74 14.30 -10.82
CA SER A 200 -0.72 14.86 -11.71
C SER A 200 -1.10 16.25 -12.20
N GLU A 201 -2.35 16.46 -12.59
CA GLU A 201 -2.84 17.79 -13.00
C GLU A 201 -2.84 18.78 -11.84
N SER A 202 -3.26 18.36 -10.64
CA SER A 202 -3.21 19.19 -9.43
C SER A 202 -1.78 19.62 -9.09
N LEU A 203 -0.81 18.70 -9.18
CA LEU A 203 0.60 19.03 -8.97
C LEU A 203 1.12 20.01 -10.00
N ARG A 204 0.74 19.83 -11.28
CA ARG A 204 1.11 20.76 -12.36
C ARG A 204 0.58 22.17 -12.11
N LEU A 205 -0.67 22.28 -11.73
CA LEU A 205 -1.30 23.57 -11.43
C LEU A 205 -0.69 24.26 -10.21
N THR A 206 -0.35 23.48 -9.18
CA THR A 206 0.35 24.00 -7.99
C THR A 206 1.72 24.57 -8.37
N ASN A 207 2.51 23.84 -9.15
CA ASN A 207 3.82 24.29 -9.59
C ASN A 207 3.73 25.58 -10.45
N LEU A 208 2.71 25.68 -11.33
CA LEU A 208 2.47 26.88 -12.13
C LEU A 208 2.12 28.08 -11.24
N ARG A 209 1.24 27.91 -10.26
CA ARG A 209 0.89 28.98 -9.30
C ARG A 209 2.13 29.48 -8.54
N ASP A 210 2.97 28.57 -8.07
CA ASP A 210 4.13 28.88 -7.22
C ASP A 210 5.31 29.45 -8.05
N SER A 211 5.20 29.43 -9.39
CA SER A 211 6.19 30.03 -10.32
C SER A 211 5.83 31.47 -10.77
N ILE A 212 4.67 31.99 -10.36
CA ILE A 212 4.20 33.37 -10.57
C ILE A 212 4.53 34.22 -9.36
#